data_f199c55cf27390e2a190766b34ba68cf
#
_entry.id   f199c55cf27390e2a190766b34ba68cf
#
_cell.length_a   1.000
_cell.length_b   1.000
_cell.length_c   1.000
_cell.angle_alpha   90.00
_cell.angle_beta   90.00
_cell.angle_gamma   90.00
#
_symmetry.space_group_name_H-M   'P 1'
#
loop_
_entity.id
_entity.type
_entity.pdbx_description
1 polymer ?
#
loop_
_entity_poly.entity_id
_entity_poly.type
_entity_poly.pdbx_seq_one_letter_code
_entity_poly.pdbx_strand_id
1 'polypeptide(L)'
;REAGIGKEVSAYRDKLYQNVLTIYVKNANPDDKVRFMDVVSSTLARVSDEKIDREALKGTVNRLEFSLREGNDAQKGIMYNLRSLNSWIYTGNPFSSLEYETYLAKIKEAMDGSYFEDFIKENIIDNQNRVLVVLAPKPGLENESMKQITAELEEFKKGLSSGQVDSLIDVTNKLIAFQQSEDSPEALATIPMLSISDINPKATVYDCTEDNLSGVKHLTHSEFTNNIIYTTQWFDLRVLPQDMLPYASVVSYLMGKLNTEKYDFMTLDKALNINTGGFSSGIGMRLHDNDDNKVAPLLTVRMKTTADMIDTSLMLTGEIISNTVFTDRNRIRDLLARSQANLEISLTQDGLNTGRRRFESYLSKRGMLIQQTGNIEYYRFLTALLAEFDRDPDMVLSRLQETADLIFSRGNMTAAVTCDESDFGKYSPAFASFTALFPES
;
A
#
# COMPACT_ATOMS: atom_id res chain seq x y z
N ARG A 1 7.57 -9.08 17.70
CA ARG A 1 7.12 -7.83 18.37
C ARG A 1 6.79 -8.08 19.83
N GLU A 2 6.04 -9.11 20.18
CA GLU A 2 5.68 -9.49 21.57
C GLU A 2 6.92 -9.72 22.44
N ALA A 3 7.98 -10.27 21.87
CA ALA A 3 9.26 -10.47 22.59
C ALA A 3 10.00 -9.17 22.93
N GLY A 4 9.58 -8.01 22.45
CA GLY A 4 10.20 -6.72 22.71
C GLY A 4 11.63 -6.57 22.17
N ILE A 5 12.03 -7.37 21.18
CA ILE A 5 13.36 -7.28 20.54
C ILE A 5 13.24 -6.30 19.36
N GLY A 6 13.96 -5.18 19.46
CA GLY A 6 14.04 -4.17 18.41
C GLY A 6 12.73 -3.45 18.09
N LYS A 7 12.76 -2.57 17.10
CA LYS A 7 11.61 -1.73 16.71
C LYS A 7 10.98 -2.17 15.39
N GLU A 8 11.74 -2.74 14.48
CA GLU A 8 11.28 -3.20 13.16
C GLU A 8 11.69 -4.65 12.96
N VAL A 9 10.73 -5.52 12.68
CA VAL A 9 10.94 -6.94 12.35
C VAL A 9 10.35 -7.21 10.98
N SER A 10 11.12 -7.81 10.08
CA SER A 10 10.65 -8.19 8.76
C SER A 10 11.33 -9.46 8.27
N ALA A 11 10.72 -10.08 7.26
CA ALA A 11 11.28 -11.21 6.55
C ALA A 11 11.05 -11.02 5.05
N TYR A 12 12.02 -11.37 4.24
CA TYR A 12 11.90 -11.33 2.79
C TYR A 12 12.74 -12.44 2.14
N ARG A 13 12.43 -12.73 0.88
CA ARG A 13 13.16 -13.69 0.08
C ARG A 13 13.95 -12.96 -1.00
N ASP A 14 15.25 -13.18 -1.03
CA ASP A 14 16.11 -12.78 -2.15
C ASP A 14 16.01 -13.81 -3.27
N LYS A 15 15.66 -13.32 -4.48
CA LYS A 15 15.56 -14.12 -5.69
C LYS A 15 16.91 -14.20 -6.37
N LEU A 16 17.79 -15.02 -5.81
CA LEU A 16 19.09 -15.36 -6.39
C LEU A 16 19.04 -16.74 -7.04
N TYR A 17 20.15 -17.17 -7.62
CA TYR A 17 20.30 -18.56 -8.13
C TYR A 17 19.90 -19.59 -7.06
N GLN A 18 20.36 -19.39 -5.82
CA GLN A 18 19.82 -20.05 -4.63
C GLN A 18 18.96 -19.06 -3.86
N ASN A 19 17.74 -19.48 -3.55
CA ASN A 19 16.84 -18.62 -2.77
C ASN A 19 17.36 -18.46 -1.34
N VAL A 20 17.40 -17.25 -0.85
CA VAL A 20 17.78 -16.91 0.53
C VAL A 20 16.58 -16.32 1.25
N LEU A 21 16.22 -16.90 2.39
CA LEU A 21 15.24 -16.31 3.32
C LEU A 21 16.00 -15.47 4.35
N THR A 22 15.77 -14.18 4.35
CA THR A 22 16.33 -13.25 5.32
C THR A 22 15.28 -12.86 6.35
N ILE A 23 15.56 -13.08 7.64
CA ILE A 23 14.74 -12.59 8.75
C ILE A 23 15.62 -11.60 9.51
N TYR A 24 15.14 -10.36 9.69
CA TYR A 24 15.94 -9.35 10.36
C TYR A 24 15.13 -8.55 11.39
N VAL A 25 15.87 -7.99 12.34
CA VAL A 25 15.37 -7.00 13.29
C VAL A 25 16.29 -5.78 13.28
N LYS A 26 15.70 -4.58 13.26
CA LYS A 26 16.44 -3.30 13.35
C LYS A 26 16.22 -2.65 14.71
N ASN A 27 17.21 -1.83 15.11
CA ASN A 27 17.19 -1.11 16.38
C ASN A 27 17.01 -2.05 17.58
N ALA A 28 17.70 -3.20 17.54
CA ALA A 28 17.80 -4.17 18.62
C ALA A 28 19.15 -4.00 19.35
N ASN A 29 19.21 -4.45 20.61
CA ASN A 29 20.49 -4.53 21.33
C ASN A 29 21.31 -5.69 20.74
N PRO A 30 22.60 -5.51 20.40
CA PRO A 30 23.47 -6.60 19.95
C PRO A 30 23.53 -7.80 20.91
N ASP A 31 23.31 -7.59 22.20
CA ASP A 31 23.28 -8.66 23.22
C ASP A 31 22.03 -9.55 23.09
N ASP A 32 20.98 -9.09 22.46
CA ASP A 32 19.75 -9.87 22.21
C ASP A 32 19.89 -10.91 21.08
N LYS A 33 21.08 -11.09 20.48
CA LYS A 33 21.30 -12.01 19.35
C LYS A 33 20.84 -13.45 19.62
N VAL A 34 21.13 -13.98 20.82
CA VAL A 34 20.73 -15.34 21.22
C VAL A 34 19.21 -15.40 21.36
N ARG A 35 18.65 -14.46 22.10
CA ARG A 35 17.21 -14.33 22.31
C ARG A 35 16.43 -14.17 20.99
N PHE A 36 16.98 -13.43 20.03
CA PHE A 36 16.41 -13.30 18.68
C PHE A 36 16.37 -14.66 17.98
N MET A 37 17.45 -15.42 17.99
CA MET A 37 17.51 -16.75 17.38
C MET A 37 16.53 -17.72 18.06
N ASP A 38 16.43 -17.68 19.39
CA ASP A 38 15.51 -18.51 20.17
C ASP A 38 14.04 -18.21 19.83
N VAL A 39 13.69 -16.91 19.70
CA VAL A 39 12.34 -16.48 19.32
C VAL A 39 12.01 -16.92 17.90
N VAL A 40 12.94 -16.76 16.95
CA VAL A 40 12.73 -17.20 15.56
C VAL A 40 12.56 -18.72 15.52
N SER A 41 13.46 -19.47 16.15
CA SER A 41 13.43 -20.93 16.13
C SER A 41 12.18 -21.50 16.81
N SER A 42 11.83 -21.00 17.99
CA SER A 42 10.64 -21.44 18.73
C SER A 42 9.34 -21.09 17.99
N THR A 43 9.29 -19.92 17.33
CA THR A 43 8.13 -19.54 16.53
C THR A 43 7.95 -20.44 15.31
N LEU A 44 9.03 -20.74 14.59
CA LEU A 44 9.00 -21.63 13.43
C LEU A 44 8.61 -23.05 13.83
N ALA A 45 9.19 -23.58 14.92
CA ALA A 45 8.83 -24.90 15.46
C ALA A 45 7.35 -24.95 15.85
N ARG A 46 6.86 -23.95 16.59
CA ARG A 46 5.45 -23.88 16.97
C ARG A 46 4.52 -23.87 15.76
N VAL A 47 4.81 -23.05 14.75
CA VAL A 47 3.98 -22.97 13.53
C VAL A 47 4.01 -24.30 12.74
N SER A 48 5.14 -24.99 12.71
CA SER A 48 5.23 -26.31 12.08
C SER A 48 4.46 -27.39 12.82
N ASP A 49 4.43 -27.34 14.18
CA ASP A 49 3.78 -28.35 15.01
C ASP A 49 2.28 -28.11 15.22
N GLU A 50 1.86 -26.84 15.47
CA GLU A 50 0.47 -26.46 15.78
C GLU A 50 -0.40 -26.28 14.53
N LYS A 51 0.19 -26.37 13.35
CA LYS A 51 -0.39 -26.05 12.04
C LYS A 51 -0.62 -24.55 11.81
N ILE A 52 -0.50 -24.18 10.55
CA ILE A 52 -0.78 -22.82 10.07
C ILE A 52 -2.29 -22.56 10.10
N ASP A 53 -2.70 -21.37 10.54
CA ASP A 53 -4.08 -20.92 10.42
C ASP A 53 -4.50 -20.96 8.94
N ARG A 54 -5.38 -21.91 8.60
CA ARG A 54 -5.81 -22.15 7.22
C ARG A 54 -6.59 -20.99 6.61
N GLU A 55 -7.30 -20.23 7.42
CA GLU A 55 -8.00 -19.04 6.95
C GLU A 55 -7.03 -17.91 6.63
N ALA A 56 -6.03 -17.69 7.48
CA ALA A 56 -4.96 -16.73 7.19
C ALA A 56 -4.16 -17.13 5.93
N LEU A 57 -3.93 -18.42 5.73
CA LEU A 57 -3.28 -18.94 4.53
C LEU A 57 -4.15 -18.70 3.28
N LYS A 58 -5.45 -19.00 3.33
CA LYS A 58 -6.41 -18.70 2.25
C LYS A 58 -6.39 -17.22 1.88
N GLY A 59 -6.47 -16.32 2.86
CA GLY A 59 -6.38 -14.89 2.62
C GLY A 59 -5.05 -14.46 1.97
N THR A 60 -3.94 -15.11 2.34
CA THR A 60 -2.63 -14.83 1.74
C THR A 60 -2.56 -15.28 0.28
N VAL A 61 -3.05 -16.50 -0.02
CA VAL A 61 -3.10 -17.04 -1.38
C VAL A 61 -4.06 -16.23 -2.26
N ASN A 62 -5.21 -15.82 -1.72
CA ASN A 62 -6.16 -14.95 -2.40
C ASN A 62 -5.50 -13.62 -2.82
N ARG A 63 -4.81 -12.93 -1.90
CA ARG A 63 -4.07 -11.68 -2.24
C ARG A 63 -3.01 -11.90 -3.31
N LEU A 64 -2.30 -13.03 -3.25
CA LEU A 64 -1.32 -13.39 -4.28
C LEU A 64 -2.00 -13.55 -5.65
N GLU A 65 -3.13 -14.24 -5.71
CA GLU A 65 -3.91 -14.44 -6.93
C GLU A 65 -4.34 -13.11 -7.54
N PHE A 66 -4.93 -12.20 -6.74
CA PHE A 66 -5.30 -10.87 -7.21
C PHE A 66 -4.10 -10.10 -7.75
N SER A 67 -2.98 -10.10 -7.03
CA SER A 67 -1.74 -9.45 -7.50
C SER A 67 -1.22 -9.99 -8.83
N LEU A 68 -1.39 -11.29 -9.07
CA LEU A 68 -0.97 -11.93 -10.31
C LEU A 68 -1.94 -11.64 -11.46
N ARG A 69 -3.25 -11.64 -11.20
CA ARG A 69 -4.31 -11.39 -12.21
C ARG A 69 -4.36 -9.92 -12.65
N GLU A 70 -4.28 -9.00 -11.72
CA GLU A 70 -4.42 -7.57 -12.03
C GLU A 70 -3.32 -7.07 -12.97
N GLY A 71 -2.07 -7.33 -12.64
CA GLY A 71 -0.93 -6.84 -13.41
C GLY A 71 -1.05 -5.35 -13.79
N ASN A 72 -1.73 -4.56 -12.98
CA ASN A 72 -2.33 -3.28 -13.36
C ASN A 72 -1.40 -2.12 -13.01
N ASP A 73 -0.17 -2.20 -13.52
CA ASP A 73 0.80 -1.13 -13.40
C ASP A 73 0.90 -0.39 -14.74
N ALA A 74 0.96 0.94 -14.71
CA ALA A 74 1.28 1.73 -15.90
C ALA A 74 2.60 1.30 -16.54
N GLN A 75 3.48 0.68 -15.77
CA GLN A 75 4.75 0.10 -16.18
C GLN A 75 4.69 -1.42 -16.43
N LYS A 76 3.53 -1.97 -16.68
CA LYS A 76 3.28 -3.42 -16.85
C LYS A 76 4.30 -4.11 -17.76
N GLY A 77 4.63 -3.49 -18.90
CA GLY A 77 5.63 -4.02 -19.85
C GLY A 77 7.02 -4.18 -19.22
N ILE A 78 7.50 -3.16 -18.53
CA ILE A 78 8.80 -3.21 -17.81
C ILE A 78 8.78 -4.27 -16.70
N MET A 79 7.69 -4.35 -15.94
CA MET A 79 7.55 -5.33 -14.86
C MET A 79 7.55 -6.77 -15.39
N TYR A 80 6.92 -7.03 -16.53
CA TYR A 80 6.96 -8.35 -17.17
C TYR A 80 8.35 -8.65 -17.73
N ASN A 81 9.05 -7.68 -18.31
CA ASN A 81 10.43 -7.87 -18.76
C ASN A 81 11.36 -8.20 -17.58
N LEU A 82 11.23 -7.50 -16.45
CA LEU A 82 12.02 -7.80 -15.23
C LEU A 82 11.69 -9.18 -14.66
N ARG A 83 10.41 -9.58 -14.64
CA ARG A 83 10.02 -10.94 -14.22
C ARG A 83 10.61 -12.00 -15.17
N SER A 84 10.51 -11.79 -16.46
CA SER A 84 11.09 -12.66 -17.48
C SER A 84 12.61 -12.78 -17.31
N LEU A 85 13.32 -11.65 -17.16
CA LEU A 85 14.76 -11.61 -16.96
C LEU A 85 15.17 -12.41 -15.71
N ASN A 86 14.46 -12.27 -14.60
CA ASN A 86 14.74 -13.00 -13.35
C ASN A 86 14.71 -14.52 -13.50
N SER A 87 13.88 -15.07 -14.37
CA SER A 87 13.88 -16.50 -14.66
C SER A 87 14.88 -16.87 -15.76
N TRP A 88 14.97 -16.06 -16.79
CA TRP A 88 15.82 -16.32 -17.95
C TRP A 88 17.31 -16.45 -17.58
N ILE A 89 17.82 -15.54 -16.77
CA ILE A 89 19.23 -15.53 -16.32
C ILE A 89 19.62 -16.87 -15.65
N TYR A 90 18.71 -17.50 -14.90
CA TYR A 90 19.03 -18.70 -14.12
C TYR A 90 18.57 -20.01 -14.77
N THR A 91 17.49 -19.99 -15.54
CA THR A 91 16.87 -21.22 -16.06
C THR A 91 16.98 -21.35 -17.57
N GLY A 92 17.36 -20.30 -18.30
CA GLY A 92 17.31 -20.23 -19.75
C GLY A 92 15.90 -20.08 -20.34
N ASN A 93 14.84 -20.12 -19.51
CA ASN A 93 13.46 -19.96 -19.94
C ASN A 93 12.90 -18.57 -19.51
N PRO A 94 12.62 -17.68 -20.48
CA PRO A 94 12.11 -16.34 -20.19
C PRO A 94 10.65 -16.32 -19.71
N PHE A 95 9.89 -17.40 -19.92
CA PHE A 95 8.45 -17.44 -19.65
C PHE A 95 8.09 -18.08 -18.31
N SER A 96 8.99 -18.85 -17.71
CA SER A 96 8.69 -19.64 -16.50
C SER A 96 8.21 -18.83 -15.29
N SER A 97 8.58 -17.56 -15.19
CA SER A 97 8.09 -16.67 -14.11
C SER A 97 6.83 -15.90 -14.47
N LEU A 98 6.36 -16.00 -15.73
CA LEU A 98 5.11 -15.39 -16.20
C LEU A 98 3.94 -16.39 -16.14
N GLU A 99 4.23 -17.68 -16.29
CA GLU A 99 3.26 -18.77 -16.23
C GLU A 99 2.98 -19.15 -14.78
N TYR A 100 2.05 -18.48 -14.14
CA TYR A 100 1.77 -18.65 -12.70
C TYR A 100 0.57 -19.56 -12.39
N GLU A 101 -0.32 -19.80 -13.32
CA GLU A 101 -1.61 -20.47 -13.11
C GLU A 101 -1.44 -21.88 -12.56
N THR A 102 -0.53 -22.66 -13.17
CA THR A 102 -0.24 -24.04 -12.73
C THR A 102 0.33 -24.07 -11.31
N TYR A 103 1.22 -23.13 -10.99
CA TYR A 103 1.79 -23.03 -9.63
C TYR A 103 0.76 -22.58 -8.61
N LEU A 104 -0.10 -21.64 -8.98
CA LEU A 104 -1.18 -21.18 -8.12
C LEU A 104 -2.18 -22.31 -7.83
N ALA A 105 -2.53 -23.11 -8.83
CA ALA A 105 -3.40 -24.29 -8.66
C ALA A 105 -2.78 -25.29 -7.67
N LYS A 106 -1.50 -25.61 -7.81
CA LYS A 106 -0.77 -26.48 -6.86
C LYS A 106 -0.72 -25.91 -5.44
N ILE A 107 -0.53 -24.60 -5.30
CA ILE A 107 -0.56 -23.93 -3.99
C ILE A 107 -1.95 -24.06 -3.36
N LYS A 108 -3.01 -23.83 -4.14
CA LYS A 108 -4.39 -24.00 -3.66
C LYS A 108 -4.70 -25.43 -3.21
N GLU A 109 -4.29 -26.43 -3.99
CA GLU A 109 -4.43 -27.86 -3.63
C GLU A 109 -3.64 -28.20 -2.36
N ALA A 110 -2.44 -27.65 -2.22
CA ALA A 110 -1.58 -27.90 -1.06
C ALA A 110 -2.08 -27.28 0.26
N MET A 111 -3.04 -26.34 0.19
CA MET A 111 -3.57 -25.68 1.41
C MET A 111 -4.29 -26.62 2.36
N ASP A 112 -4.88 -27.70 1.86
CA ASP A 112 -5.65 -28.65 2.68
C ASP A 112 -4.76 -29.70 3.36
N GLY A 113 -3.49 -29.82 2.94
CA GLY A 113 -2.50 -30.77 3.47
C GLY A 113 -1.51 -30.16 4.48
N SER A 114 -0.40 -30.86 4.73
CA SER A 114 0.72 -30.42 5.59
C SER A 114 1.86 -29.77 4.83
N TYR A 115 1.68 -29.50 3.55
CA TYR A 115 2.76 -29.03 2.66
C TYR A 115 3.55 -27.84 3.20
N PHE A 116 2.86 -26.85 3.76
CA PHE A 116 3.52 -25.64 4.23
C PHE A 116 4.29 -25.86 5.54
N GLU A 117 3.74 -26.69 6.43
CA GLU A 117 4.39 -27.11 7.66
C GLU A 117 5.62 -27.95 7.36
N ASP A 118 5.50 -28.93 6.47
CA ASP A 118 6.60 -29.79 6.02
C ASP A 118 7.69 -28.95 5.32
N PHE A 119 7.29 -28.00 4.48
CA PHE A 119 8.22 -27.06 3.82
C PHE A 119 9.03 -26.23 4.83
N ILE A 120 8.37 -25.69 5.87
CA ILE A 120 9.03 -24.91 6.93
C ILE A 120 10.02 -25.83 7.67
N LYS A 121 9.61 -27.03 8.01
CA LYS A 121 10.46 -27.99 8.71
C LYS A 121 11.69 -28.36 7.90
N GLU A 122 11.49 -28.86 6.69
CA GLU A 122 12.58 -29.39 5.85
C GLU A 122 13.52 -28.28 5.35
N ASN A 123 12.96 -27.13 4.91
CA ASN A 123 13.75 -26.12 4.21
C ASN A 123 14.24 -24.97 5.10
N ILE A 124 13.66 -24.79 6.29
CA ILE A 124 14.03 -23.68 7.19
C ILE A 124 14.57 -24.22 8.53
N ILE A 125 13.82 -25.09 9.22
CA ILE A 125 14.23 -25.55 10.57
C ILE A 125 15.42 -26.52 10.48
N ASP A 126 15.32 -27.54 9.62
CA ASP A 126 16.34 -28.59 9.45
C ASP A 126 17.51 -28.15 8.56
N ASN A 127 17.38 -26.98 7.90
CA ASN A 127 18.42 -26.46 7.03
C ASN A 127 19.61 -25.95 7.85
N GLN A 128 20.79 -26.53 7.62
CA GLN A 128 22.04 -26.15 8.27
C GLN A 128 22.75 -24.97 7.58
N ASN A 129 22.35 -24.60 6.35
CA ASN A 129 22.93 -23.49 5.60
C ASN A 129 22.33 -22.18 6.09
N ARG A 130 22.74 -21.72 7.27
CA ARG A 130 22.25 -20.48 7.89
C ARG A 130 23.38 -19.69 8.52
N VAL A 131 23.25 -18.40 8.53
CA VAL A 131 24.20 -17.46 9.13
C VAL A 131 23.46 -16.39 9.92
N LEU A 132 24.00 -16.02 11.06
CA LEU A 132 23.56 -14.84 11.83
C LEU A 132 24.58 -13.74 11.64
N VAL A 133 24.12 -12.58 11.14
CA VAL A 133 24.95 -11.37 11.00
C VAL A 133 24.42 -10.30 11.94
N VAL A 134 25.33 -9.74 12.75
CA VAL A 134 25.02 -8.61 13.63
C VAL A 134 25.75 -7.37 13.13
N LEU A 135 25.00 -6.36 12.73
CA LEU A 135 25.53 -5.05 12.36
C LEU A 135 25.41 -4.11 13.57
N ALA A 136 26.52 -3.95 14.29
CA ALA A 136 26.58 -3.02 15.41
C ALA A 136 27.00 -1.62 14.94
N PRO A 137 26.30 -0.54 15.35
CA PRO A 137 26.74 0.81 15.02
C PRO A 137 28.05 1.14 15.73
N LYS A 138 28.98 1.73 14.98
CA LYS A 138 30.24 2.29 15.54
C LYS A 138 30.23 3.79 15.26
N PRO A 139 29.91 4.63 16.26
CA PRO A 139 30.01 6.07 16.09
C PRO A 139 31.42 6.49 15.67
N GLY A 140 31.53 7.36 14.68
CA GLY A 140 32.82 7.83 14.18
C GLY A 140 33.54 6.91 13.20
N LEU A 141 32.99 5.74 12.86
CA LEU A 141 33.59 4.81 11.89
C LEU A 141 33.87 5.45 10.54
N GLU A 142 32.95 6.28 10.03
CA GLU A 142 33.15 7.01 8.78
C GLU A 142 34.39 7.91 8.85
N ASN A 143 34.54 8.68 9.93
CA ASN A 143 35.70 9.54 10.12
C ASN A 143 37.03 8.73 10.28
N GLU A 144 36.96 7.58 10.92
CA GLU A 144 38.14 6.68 11.01
C GLU A 144 38.50 6.15 9.62
N SER A 145 37.52 5.67 8.86
CA SER A 145 37.72 5.16 7.49
C SER A 145 38.26 6.25 6.57
N MET A 146 37.71 7.46 6.64
CA MET A 146 38.22 8.59 5.85
C MET A 146 39.66 8.95 6.20
N LYS A 147 40.02 8.95 7.49
CA LYS A 147 41.41 9.18 7.90
C LYS A 147 42.33 8.09 7.38
N GLN A 148 41.92 6.83 7.47
CA GLN A 148 42.69 5.71 6.93
C GLN A 148 42.89 5.83 5.41
N ILE A 149 41.82 6.03 4.67
CA ILE A 149 41.86 6.20 3.20
C ILE A 149 42.76 7.39 2.84
N THR A 150 42.63 8.51 3.56
CA THR A 150 43.45 9.69 3.30
C THR A 150 44.94 9.38 3.53
N ALA A 151 45.27 8.69 4.63
CA ALA A 151 46.67 8.30 4.92
C ALA A 151 47.22 7.32 3.85
N GLU A 152 46.43 6.34 3.44
CA GLU A 152 46.79 5.39 2.36
C GLU A 152 47.04 6.12 1.02
N LEU A 153 46.15 7.07 0.67
CA LEU A 153 46.32 7.88 -0.53
C LEU A 153 47.50 8.83 -0.48
N GLU A 154 47.81 9.41 0.68
CA GLU A 154 49.02 10.23 0.90
C GLU A 154 50.29 9.41 0.74
N GLU A 155 50.32 8.20 1.31
CA GLU A 155 51.47 7.30 1.20
C GLU A 155 51.63 6.83 -0.27
N PHE A 156 50.56 6.46 -0.94
CA PHE A 156 50.54 6.12 -2.34
C PHE A 156 51.13 7.28 -3.19
N LYS A 157 50.66 8.52 -2.92
CA LYS A 157 51.14 9.72 -3.61
C LYS A 157 52.61 9.94 -3.43
N LYS A 158 53.19 9.71 -2.26
CA LYS A 158 54.64 9.84 -2.02
C LYS A 158 55.48 8.87 -2.85
N GLY A 159 54.91 7.70 -3.18
CA GLY A 159 55.57 6.70 -4.03
C GLY A 159 55.54 7.01 -5.52
N LEU A 160 54.77 8.01 -5.95
CA LEU A 160 54.62 8.38 -7.37
C LEU A 160 55.74 9.33 -7.82
N SER A 161 56.24 9.12 -9.02
CA SER A 161 57.06 10.11 -9.74
C SER A 161 56.20 11.27 -10.22
N SER A 162 56.82 12.44 -10.51
CA SER A 162 56.11 13.57 -11.06
C SER A 162 55.31 13.21 -12.34
N GLY A 163 55.91 12.42 -13.24
CA GLY A 163 55.28 11.99 -14.48
C GLY A 163 54.03 11.10 -14.24
N GLN A 164 54.03 10.28 -13.17
CA GLN A 164 52.87 9.49 -12.79
C GLN A 164 51.77 10.37 -12.21
N VAL A 165 52.13 11.38 -11.39
CA VAL A 165 51.14 12.36 -10.90
C VAL A 165 50.51 13.14 -12.05
N ASP A 166 51.32 13.62 -12.97
CA ASP A 166 50.83 14.35 -14.17
C ASP A 166 49.88 13.46 -15.01
N SER A 167 50.22 12.17 -15.15
CA SER A 167 49.39 11.21 -15.87
C SER A 167 48.04 11.00 -15.14
N LEU A 168 48.01 10.90 -13.81
CA LEU A 168 46.78 10.79 -13.04
C LEU A 168 45.90 12.05 -13.20
N ILE A 169 46.51 13.22 -13.15
CA ILE A 169 45.83 14.50 -13.37
C ILE A 169 45.22 14.55 -14.77
N ASP A 170 45.98 14.15 -15.79
CA ASP A 170 45.50 14.13 -17.19
C ASP A 170 44.30 13.15 -17.36
N VAL A 171 44.41 11.93 -16.84
CA VAL A 171 43.32 10.93 -16.85
C VAL A 171 42.08 11.46 -16.13
N THR A 172 42.28 12.08 -14.96
CA THR A 172 41.17 12.65 -14.21
C THR A 172 40.48 13.79 -14.95
N ASN A 173 41.28 14.69 -15.53
CA ASN A 173 40.72 15.79 -16.34
C ASN A 173 39.98 15.27 -17.58
N LYS A 174 40.50 14.24 -18.25
CA LYS A 174 39.81 13.58 -19.38
C LYS A 174 38.51 12.94 -18.93
N LEU A 175 38.48 12.29 -17.76
CA LEU A 175 37.26 11.73 -17.22
C LEU A 175 36.22 12.81 -16.91
N ILE A 176 36.63 13.91 -16.27
CA ILE A 176 35.77 15.06 -16.00
C ILE A 176 35.21 15.64 -17.29
N ALA A 177 36.10 15.87 -18.28
CA ALA A 177 35.70 16.37 -19.59
C ALA A 177 34.70 15.42 -20.30
N PHE A 178 34.93 14.10 -20.23
CA PHE A 178 34.02 13.09 -20.76
C PHE A 178 32.66 13.13 -20.07
N GLN A 179 32.63 13.20 -18.74
CA GLN A 179 31.38 13.26 -17.95
C GLN A 179 30.57 14.55 -18.21
N GLN A 180 31.26 15.63 -18.61
CA GLN A 180 30.64 16.93 -18.93
C GLN A 180 30.38 17.13 -20.41
N SER A 181 30.92 16.27 -21.28
CA SER A 181 30.69 16.37 -22.71
C SER A 181 29.25 15.97 -23.06
N GLU A 182 28.67 16.71 -23.98
CA GLU A 182 27.42 16.30 -24.61
C GLU A 182 27.69 15.13 -25.58
N ASP A 183 26.76 14.19 -25.60
CA ASP A 183 26.82 13.12 -26.61
C ASP A 183 26.66 13.68 -28.02
N SER A 184 27.29 13.03 -28.99
CA SER A 184 27.16 13.49 -30.38
C SER A 184 25.70 13.35 -30.89
N PRO A 185 25.25 14.21 -31.81
CA PRO A 185 23.91 14.10 -32.39
C PRO A 185 23.63 12.71 -32.97
N GLU A 186 24.65 12.04 -33.53
CA GLU A 186 24.55 10.69 -34.08
C GLU A 186 24.33 9.66 -32.97
N ALA A 187 25.00 9.80 -31.83
CA ALA A 187 24.80 8.94 -30.67
C ALA A 187 23.40 9.15 -30.09
N LEU A 188 22.96 10.39 -29.91
CA LEU A 188 21.62 10.74 -29.46
C LEU A 188 20.54 10.21 -30.40
N ALA A 189 20.75 10.24 -31.71
CA ALA A 189 19.80 9.71 -32.69
C ALA A 189 19.62 8.19 -32.64
N THR A 190 20.48 7.43 -31.94
CA THR A 190 20.29 6.00 -31.71
C THR A 190 19.27 5.69 -30.62
N ILE A 191 18.96 6.67 -29.76
CA ILE A 191 17.96 6.52 -28.70
C ILE A 191 16.58 6.63 -29.34
N PRO A 192 15.66 5.63 -29.13
CA PRO A 192 14.29 5.74 -29.60
C PRO A 192 13.60 6.93 -28.91
N MET A 193 13.35 7.99 -29.67
CA MET A 193 12.68 9.20 -29.19
C MET A 193 11.22 9.18 -29.62
N LEU A 194 10.34 9.56 -28.71
CA LEU A 194 8.94 9.81 -29.06
C LEU A 194 8.83 11.14 -29.81
N SER A 195 8.11 11.12 -30.91
CA SER A 195 7.70 12.33 -31.62
C SER A 195 6.31 12.79 -31.13
N ILE A 196 5.96 14.03 -31.43
CA ILE A 196 4.61 14.55 -31.10
C ILE A 196 3.53 13.70 -31.76
N SER A 197 3.79 13.11 -32.93
CA SER A 197 2.85 12.23 -33.64
C SER A 197 2.61 10.89 -32.95
N ASP A 198 3.48 10.45 -32.06
CA ASP A 198 3.32 9.22 -31.28
C ASP A 198 2.39 9.41 -30.07
N ILE A 199 2.12 10.68 -29.72
CA ILE A 199 1.21 11.03 -28.65
C ILE A 199 -0.23 11.02 -29.21
N ASN A 200 -1.08 10.15 -28.69
CA ASN A 200 -2.50 10.20 -29.04
C ASN A 200 -3.11 11.53 -28.55
N PRO A 201 -3.55 12.42 -29.47
CA PRO A 201 -4.10 13.72 -29.09
C PRO A 201 -5.48 13.63 -28.44
N LYS A 202 -6.11 12.45 -28.54
CA LYS A 202 -7.41 12.20 -27.92
C LYS A 202 -7.22 11.50 -26.58
N ALA A 203 -7.86 12.05 -25.55
CA ALA A 203 -7.95 11.35 -24.27
C ALA A 203 -8.74 10.03 -24.45
N THR A 204 -8.29 8.99 -23.76
CA THR A 204 -9.06 7.75 -23.70
C THR A 204 -10.36 8.03 -22.93
N VAL A 205 -11.50 7.80 -23.60
CA VAL A 205 -12.83 7.89 -23.01
C VAL A 205 -13.33 6.46 -22.83
N TYR A 206 -13.69 6.13 -21.62
CA TYR A 206 -14.32 4.84 -21.32
C TYR A 206 -15.83 4.99 -21.38
N ASP A 207 -16.50 4.04 -21.98
CA ASP A 207 -17.95 4.03 -22.03
C ASP A 207 -18.53 3.90 -20.61
N CYS A 208 -19.50 4.74 -20.30
CA CYS A 208 -20.14 4.80 -19.01
C CYS A 208 -21.66 4.86 -19.20
N THR A 209 -22.36 3.87 -18.68
CA THR A 209 -23.82 3.91 -18.57
C THR A 209 -24.20 4.46 -17.19
N GLU A 210 -25.04 5.49 -17.19
CA GLU A 210 -25.61 6.06 -15.96
C GLU A 210 -27.08 5.65 -15.85
N ASP A 211 -27.43 5.02 -14.72
CA ASP A 211 -28.80 4.68 -14.40
C ASP A 211 -29.08 4.74 -12.89
N ASN A 212 -30.26 4.31 -12.48
CA ASN A 212 -30.63 4.18 -11.07
C ASN A 212 -30.76 2.70 -10.74
N LEU A 213 -29.81 2.17 -9.98
CA LEU A 213 -29.83 0.79 -9.51
C LEU A 213 -30.19 0.75 -8.03
N SER A 214 -31.33 0.16 -7.70
CA SER A 214 -31.82 0.02 -6.31
C SER A 214 -31.93 1.33 -5.52
N GLY A 215 -32.34 2.42 -6.20
CA GLY A 215 -32.50 3.74 -5.59
C GLY A 215 -31.21 4.56 -5.47
N VAL A 216 -30.09 4.07 -6.01
CA VAL A 216 -28.79 4.74 -6.01
C VAL A 216 -28.40 5.14 -7.43
N LYS A 217 -27.89 6.38 -7.59
CA LYS A 217 -27.22 6.78 -8.85
C LYS A 217 -26.05 5.86 -9.11
N HIS A 218 -26.07 5.16 -10.24
CA HIS A 218 -25.14 4.10 -10.55
C HIS A 218 -24.45 4.32 -11.89
N LEU A 219 -23.14 4.13 -11.93
CA LEU A 219 -22.26 4.23 -13.09
C LEU A 219 -21.73 2.83 -13.43
N THR A 220 -21.95 2.37 -14.65
CA THR A 220 -21.48 1.07 -15.12
C THR A 220 -20.45 1.25 -16.23
N HIS A 221 -19.28 0.65 -16.04
CA HIS A 221 -18.22 0.55 -17.03
C HIS A 221 -18.02 -0.92 -17.39
N SER A 222 -18.29 -1.29 -18.64
CA SER A 222 -18.05 -2.63 -19.17
C SER A 222 -16.66 -2.66 -19.81
N GLU A 223 -15.71 -3.29 -19.12
CA GLU A 223 -14.31 -3.36 -19.51
C GLU A 223 -13.76 -4.76 -19.26
N PHE A 224 -12.74 -5.17 -20.02
CA PHE A 224 -12.04 -6.40 -19.72
C PHE A 224 -11.24 -6.28 -18.41
N THR A 225 -11.69 -6.98 -17.38
CA THR A 225 -11.10 -6.93 -16.03
C THR A 225 -10.51 -8.24 -15.55
N ASN A 226 -10.41 -9.24 -16.42
CA ASN A 226 -9.89 -10.57 -16.09
C ASN A 226 -10.65 -11.23 -14.91
N ASN A 227 -11.98 -11.17 -14.94
CA ASN A 227 -12.91 -11.66 -13.91
C ASN A 227 -12.78 -10.96 -12.55
N ILE A 228 -12.31 -9.72 -12.51
CA ILE A 228 -12.31 -8.91 -11.30
C ILE A 228 -13.42 -7.86 -11.39
N ILE A 229 -14.25 -7.78 -10.38
CA ILE A 229 -15.27 -6.73 -10.24
C ILE A 229 -14.70 -5.64 -9.32
N TYR A 230 -14.60 -4.42 -9.83
CA TYR A 230 -14.21 -3.24 -9.07
C TYR A 230 -15.45 -2.44 -8.71
N THR A 231 -15.65 -2.16 -7.43
CA THR A 231 -16.76 -1.33 -6.96
C THR A 231 -16.24 -0.08 -6.27
N THR A 232 -16.93 1.02 -6.49
CA THR A 232 -16.64 2.28 -5.81
C THR A 232 -17.95 2.90 -5.34
N GLN A 233 -17.98 3.31 -4.08
CA GLN A 233 -19.08 4.09 -3.49
C GLN A 233 -18.53 5.46 -3.09
N TRP A 234 -19.21 6.51 -3.50
CA TRP A 234 -18.92 7.90 -3.13
C TRP A 234 -20.05 8.44 -2.28
N PHE A 235 -19.66 9.08 -1.17
CA PHE A 235 -20.55 9.82 -0.29
C PHE A 235 -20.14 11.29 -0.29
N ASP A 236 -21.10 12.18 -0.55
CA ASP A 236 -20.84 13.61 -0.63
C ASP A 236 -20.66 14.20 0.78
N LEU A 237 -19.51 14.82 1.04
CA LEU A 237 -19.22 15.40 2.33
C LEU A 237 -19.77 16.83 2.51
N ARG A 238 -20.45 17.37 1.50
CA ARG A 238 -21.15 18.66 1.63
C ARG A 238 -22.38 18.58 2.55
N VAL A 239 -22.82 17.39 2.90
CA VAL A 239 -23.85 17.16 3.93
C VAL A 239 -23.35 17.52 5.34
N LEU A 240 -22.03 17.58 5.54
CA LEU A 240 -21.42 17.90 6.82
C LEU A 240 -21.28 19.40 7.03
N PRO A 241 -21.48 19.91 8.27
CA PRO A 241 -20.94 21.18 8.70
C PRO A 241 -19.42 21.25 8.49
N GLN A 242 -18.89 22.45 8.21
CA GLN A 242 -17.48 22.61 7.85
C GLN A 242 -16.52 22.16 8.96
N ASP A 243 -16.87 22.35 10.21
CA ASP A 243 -16.10 21.94 11.39
C ASP A 243 -16.06 20.40 11.58
N MET A 244 -17.00 19.68 10.97
CA MET A 244 -17.04 18.21 10.97
C MET A 244 -16.25 17.58 9.83
N LEU A 245 -15.81 18.33 8.83
CA LEU A 245 -15.09 17.76 7.69
C LEU A 245 -13.79 17.02 8.07
N PRO A 246 -12.96 17.48 9.04
CA PRO A 246 -11.81 16.70 9.49
C PRO A 246 -12.18 15.37 10.15
N TYR A 247 -13.35 15.28 10.82
CA TYR A 247 -13.85 14.02 11.39
C TYR A 247 -14.17 12.99 10.31
N ALA A 248 -14.63 13.39 9.12
CA ALA A 248 -14.82 12.47 7.99
C ALA A 248 -13.53 11.77 7.59
N SER A 249 -12.38 12.45 7.68
CA SER A 249 -11.06 11.82 7.44
C SER A 249 -10.72 10.81 8.53
N VAL A 250 -11.09 11.07 9.77
CA VAL A 250 -10.92 10.11 10.88
C VAL A 250 -11.83 8.90 10.66
N VAL A 251 -13.12 9.10 10.39
CA VAL A 251 -14.07 8.02 10.08
C VAL A 251 -13.54 7.16 8.95
N SER A 252 -13.15 7.76 7.84
CA SER A 252 -12.55 7.07 6.70
C SER A 252 -11.31 6.25 7.10
N TYR A 253 -10.42 6.80 7.92
CA TYR A 253 -9.22 6.09 8.37
C TYR A 253 -9.54 4.90 9.28
N LEU A 254 -10.60 4.99 10.09
CA LEU A 254 -11.01 3.94 11.03
C LEU A 254 -11.80 2.80 10.36
N MET A 255 -12.44 3.03 9.21
CA MET A 255 -13.21 2.03 8.49
C MET A 255 -12.40 0.76 8.22
N GLY A 256 -12.99 -0.41 8.50
CA GLY A 256 -12.35 -1.72 8.36
C GLY A 256 -11.25 -2.03 9.39
N LYS A 257 -11.03 -1.15 10.38
CA LYS A 257 -10.02 -1.33 11.45
C LYS A 257 -10.61 -1.43 12.84
N LEU A 258 -11.91 -1.23 12.97
CA LEU A 258 -12.69 -1.34 14.21
C LEU A 258 -13.60 -2.56 14.16
N ASN A 259 -14.17 -2.90 15.31
CA ASN A 259 -15.25 -3.87 15.38
C ASN A 259 -16.48 -3.33 14.62
N THR A 260 -17.27 -4.23 14.09
CA THR A 260 -18.63 -3.96 13.62
C THR A 260 -19.63 -4.65 14.54
N GLU A 261 -20.92 -4.53 14.28
CA GLU A 261 -21.93 -5.24 15.05
C GLU A 261 -21.77 -6.78 14.97
N LYS A 262 -21.30 -7.30 13.80
CA LYS A 262 -21.18 -8.74 13.54
C LYS A 262 -19.78 -9.30 13.76
N TYR A 263 -18.74 -8.49 13.59
CA TYR A 263 -17.36 -8.96 13.58
C TYR A 263 -16.50 -8.16 14.55
N ASP A 264 -15.68 -8.83 15.35
CA ASP A 264 -14.49 -8.19 15.89
C ASP A 264 -13.51 -7.85 14.78
N PHE A 265 -12.63 -6.89 15.03
CA PHE A 265 -11.72 -6.37 13.99
C PHE A 265 -10.75 -7.41 13.42
N MET A 266 -10.38 -8.44 14.20
CA MET A 266 -9.48 -9.50 13.74
C MET A 266 -10.20 -10.45 12.78
N THR A 267 -11.41 -10.83 13.15
CA THR A 267 -12.30 -11.67 12.32
C THR A 267 -12.71 -10.92 11.06
N LEU A 268 -12.98 -9.62 11.15
CA LEU A 268 -13.27 -8.77 9.99
C LEU A 268 -12.09 -8.70 9.02
N ASP A 269 -10.87 -8.47 9.53
CA ASP A 269 -9.66 -8.44 8.68
C ASP A 269 -9.44 -9.78 7.96
N LYS A 270 -9.62 -10.90 8.66
CA LYS A 270 -9.57 -12.24 8.04
C LYS A 270 -10.63 -12.41 6.95
N ALA A 271 -11.88 -12.03 7.24
CA ALA A 271 -12.97 -12.13 6.28
C ALA A 271 -12.71 -11.29 5.02
N LEU A 272 -12.22 -10.07 5.18
CA LEU A 272 -11.81 -9.22 4.06
C LEU A 272 -10.69 -9.86 3.23
N ASN A 273 -9.65 -10.36 3.87
CA ASN A 273 -8.52 -10.99 3.20
C ASN A 273 -8.92 -12.26 2.42
N ILE A 274 -9.88 -13.02 2.90
CA ILE A 274 -10.36 -14.25 2.25
C ILE A 274 -11.29 -13.94 1.09
N ASN A 275 -12.20 -12.98 1.24
CA ASN A 275 -13.32 -12.79 0.31
C ASN A 275 -13.13 -11.61 -0.65
N THR A 276 -12.14 -10.75 -0.44
CA THR A 276 -11.91 -9.59 -1.31
C THR A 276 -10.49 -9.55 -1.85
N GLY A 277 -10.29 -8.87 -2.96
CA GLY A 277 -8.96 -8.51 -3.47
C GLY A 277 -8.41 -7.25 -2.79
N GLY A 278 -9.22 -6.58 -1.96
CA GLY A 278 -8.86 -5.40 -1.18
C GLY A 278 -10.05 -4.48 -0.92
N PHE A 279 -10.00 -3.86 0.25
CA PHE A 279 -10.91 -2.82 0.71
C PHE A 279 -10.12 -1.57 1.03
N SER A 280 -10.61 -0.41 0.64
CA SER A 280 -9.98 0.86 0.99
C SER A 280 -11.01 1.98 1.11
N SER A 281 -10.70 2.95 1.97
CA SER A 281 -11.47 4.17 2.14
C SER A 281 -10.54 5.38 2.11
N GLY A 282 -11.03 6.51 1.62
CA GLY A 282 -10.25 7.74 1.53
C GLY A 282 -11.11 8.96 1.19
N ILE A 283 -10.55 10.15 1.45
CA ILE A 283 -11.18 11.41 1.08
C ILE A 283 -10.57 11.92 -0.23
N GLY A 284 -11.43 12.31 -1.16
CA GLY A 284 -11.05 12.91 -2.44
C GLY A 284 -11.75 14.23 -2.71
N MET A 285 -11.08 15.12 -3.44
CA MET A 285 -11.65 16.41 -3.89
C MET A 285 -11.86 16.35 -5.40
N ARG A 286 -13.11 16.32 -5.84
CA ARG A 286 -13.46 16.36 -7.26
C ARG A 286 -13.77 17.79 -7.69
N LEU A 287 -13.16 18.20 -8.79
CA LEU A 287 -13.46 19.47 -9.46
C LEU A 287 -14.53 19.25 -10.52
N HIS A 288 -15.32 20.27 -10.76
CA HIS A 288 -16.21 20.29 -11.93
C HIS A 288 -15.39 20.70 -13.15
N ASP A 289 -15.58 20.04 -14.29
CA ASP A 289 -14.75 20.21 -15.48
C ASP A 289 -14.68 21.66 -16.01
N ASN A 290 -15.71 22.45 -15.78
CA ASN A 290 -15.82 23.81 -16.27
C ASN A 290 -15.89 24.88 -15.16
N ASP A 291 -15.63 24.52 -13.90
CA ASP A 291 -15.71 25.45 -12.78
C ASP A 291 -14.86 25.00 -11.59
N ASP A 292 -13.66 25.52 -11.51
CA ASP A 292 -12.69 25.22 -10.45
C ASP A 292 -13.15 25.63 -9.03
N ASN A 293 -14.20 26.45 -8.93
CA ASN A 293 -14.79 26.85 -7.65
C ASN A 293 -15.83 25.82 -7.16
N LYS A 294 -16.32 24.94 -8.05
CA LYS A 294 -17.22 23.86 -7.68
C LYS A 294 -16.41 22.62 -7.31
N VAL A 295 -16.16 22.47 -6.02
CA VAL A 295 -15.43 21.34 -5.43
C VAL A 295 -16.42 20.46 -4.69
N ALA A 296 -16.41 19.16 -4.99
CA ALA A 296 -17.13 18.14 -4.23
C ALA A 296 -16.10 17.34 -3.40
N PRO A 297 -16.04 17.52 -2.08
CA PRO A 297 -15.33 16.63 -1.20
C PRO A 297 -16.13 15.32 -1.09
N LEU A 298 -15.49 14.19 -1.36
CA LEU A 298 -16.12 12.87 -1.37
C LEU A 298 -15.37 11.92 -0.44
N LEU A 299 -16.11 11.21 0.40
CA LEU A 299 -15.61 9.99 1.01
C LEU A 299 -15.80 8.87 -0.01
N THR A 300 -14.74 8.19 -0.34
CA THR A 300 -14.72 7.13 -1.36
C THR A 300 -14.39 5.80 -0.70
N VAL A 301 -15.27 4.83 -0.86
CA VAL A 301 -15.02 3.43 -0.49
C VAL A 301 -14.79 2.65 -1.77
N ARG A 302 -13.74 1.83 -1.79
CA ARG A 302 -13.41 0.95 -2.90
C ARG A 302 -13.24 -0.47 -2.41
N MET A 303 -13.79 -1.39 -3.17
CA MET A 303 -13.61 -2.82 -2.96
C MET A 303 -13.44 -3.48 -4.33
N LYS A 304 -12.60 -4.51 -4.38
CA LYS A 304 -12.46 -5.37 -5.56
C LYS A 304 -12.60 -6.82 -5.14
N THR A 305 -13.19 -7.62 -6.02
CA THR A 305 -13.46 -9.02 -5.75
C THR A 305 -13.58 -9.81 -7.05
N THR A 306 -13.71 -11.12 -6.97
CA THR A 306 -14.10 -11.96 -8.13
C THR A 306 -15.62 -12.12 -8.16
N ALA A 307 -16.16 -12.50 -9.32
CA ALA A 307 -17.59 -12.61 -9.52
C ALA A 307 -18.30 -13.66 -8.64
N ASP A 308 -17.57 -14.68 -8.20
CA ASP A 308 -18.05 -15.72 -7.27
C ASP A 308 -18.10 -15.28 -5.80
N MET A 309 -17.36 -14.21 -5.45
CA MET A 309 -17.30 -13.68 -4.09
C MET A 309 -18.06 -12.35 -3.93
N ILE A 310 -18.74 -11.87 -4.97
CA ILE A 310 -19.34 -10.50 -4.98
C ILE A 310 -20.38 -10.29 -3.88
N ASP A 311 -21.24 -11.28 -3.61
CA ASP A 311 -22.27 -11.19 -2.56
C ASP A 311 -21.62 -10.99 -1.20
N THR A 312 -20.69 -11.86 -0.83
CA THR A 312 -19.99 -11.79 0.47
C THR A 312 -19.18 -10.50 0.60
N SER A 313 -18.50 -10.08 -0.47
CA SER A 313 -17.66 -8.89 -0.48
C SER A 313 -18.48 -7.61 -0.32
N LEU A 314 -19.62 -7.49 -0.98
CA LEU A 314 -20.52 -6.34 -0.83
C LEU A 314 -21.19 -6.34 0.56
N MET A 315 -21.57 -7.50 1.10
CA MET A 315 -22.12 -7.58 2.45
C MET A 315 -21.09 -7.18 3.52
N LEU A 316 -19.82 -7.58 3.37
CA LEU A 316 -18.72 -7.13 4.25
C LEU A 316 -18.49 -5.62 4.13
N THR A 317 -18.54 -5.09 2.90
CA THR A 317 -18.41 -3.65 2.65
C THR A 317 -19.54 -2.87 3.30
N GLY A 318 -20.76 -3.33 3.17
CA GLY A 318 -21.94 -2.75 3.81
C GLY A 318 -21.87 -2.80 5.33
N GLU A 319 -21.44 -3.92 5.90
CA GLU A 319 -21.23 -4.07 7.33
C GLU A 319 -20.21 -3.05 7.88
N ILE A 320 -19.11 -2.82 7.15
CA ILE A 320 -18.11 -1.81 7.55
C ILE A 320 -18.70 -0.40 7.48
N ILE A 321 -19.47 -0.08 6.44
CA ILE A 321 -19.98 1.28 6.26
C ILE A 321 -21.10 1.58 7.25
N SER A 322 -22.04 0.64 7.44
CA SER A 322 -23.26 0.89 8.21
C SER A 322 -23.15 0.53 9.68
N ASN A 323 -22.29 -0.44 10.04
CA ASN A 323 -22.32 -1.07 11.36
C ASN A 323 -20.95 -1.01 12.08
N THR A 324 -20.03 -0.12 11.67
CA THR A 324 -18.79 0.12 12.43
C THR A 324 -19.12 0.72 13.79
N VAL A 325 -18.56 0.13 14.87
CA VAL A 325 -18.86 0.51 16.25
C VAL A 325 -17.72 1.35 16.83
N PHE A 326 -18.03 2.58 17.24
CA PHE A 326 -17.06 3.52 17.82
C PHE A 326 -17.06 3.43 19.37
N THR A 327 -16.75 2.25 19.93
CA THR A 327 -16.78 2.02 21.40
C THR A 327 -15.45 1.57 22.00
N ASP A 328 -14.56 0.97 21.21
CA ASP A 328 -13.24 0.52 21.68
C ASP A 328 -12.28 1.72 21.83
N ARG A 329 -12.31 2.33 23.03
CA ARG A 329 -11.52 3.52 23.35
C ARG A 329 -10.03 3.32 23.16
N ASN A 330 -9.48 2.19 23.59
CA ASN A 330 -8.04 1.91 23.52
C ASN A 330 -7.60 1.80 22.07
N ARG A 331 -8.31 1.02 21.27
CA ARG A 331 -7.98 0.82 19.86
C ARG A 331 -8.13 2.09 19.03
N ILE A 332 -9.20 2.86 19.26
CA ILE A 332 -9.42 4.14 18.55
C ILE A 332 -8.29 5.10 18.88
N ARG A 333 -7.95 5.25 20.17
CA ARG A 333 -6.83 6.10 20.60
C ARG A 333 -5.52 5.70 19.92
N ASP A 334 -5.19 4.40 19.91
CA ASP A 334 -3.97 3.89 19.28
C ASP A 334 -3.94 4.15 17.77
N LEU A 335 -5.08 3.97 17.10
CA LEU A 335 -5.20 4.27 15.66
C LEU A 335 -5.05 5.76 15.38
N LEU A 336 -5.64 6.64 16.19
CA LEU A 336 -5.49 8.10 16.07
C LEU A 336 -4.03 8.52 16.27
N ALA A 337 -3.36 8.02 17.31
CA ALA A 337 -1.95 8.30 17.57
C ALA A 337 -1.05 7.83 16.42
N ARG A 338 -1.34 6.65 15.87
CA ARG A 338 -0.62 6.13 14.69
C ARG A 338 -0.86 6.99 13.45
N SER A 339 -2.10 7.44 13.24
CA SER A 339 -2.45 8.34 12.13
C SER A 339 -1.69 9.66 12.22
N GLN A 340 -1.65 10.27 13.41
CA GLN A 340 -0.90 11.49 13.68
C GLN A 340 0.60 11.30 13.39
N ALA A 341 1.22 10.26 13.95
CA ALA A 341 2.65 9.99 13.77
C ALA A 341 3.01 9.75 12.28
N ASN A 342 2.19 8.99 11.55
CA ASN A 342 2.40 8.76 10.12
C ASN A 342 2.29 10.06 9.31
N LEU A 343 1.33 10.92 9.66
CA LEU A 343 1.16 12.20 8.98
C LEU A 343 2.33 13.14 9.28
N GLU A 344 2.83 13.18 10.52
CA GLU A 344 4.01 13.98 10.90
C GLU A 344 5.25 13.56 10.10
N ILE A 345 5.50 12.26 9.97
CA ILE A 345 6.58 11.71 9.15
C ILE A 345 6.40 12.15 7.68
N SER A 346 5.20 12.00 7.14
CA SER A 346 4.91 12.38 5.74
C SER A 346 5.12 13.88 5.49
N LEU A 347 4.65 14.74 6.40
CA LEU A 347 4.81 16.20 6.30
C LEU A 347 6.28 16.63 6.33
N THR A 348 7.11 15.94 7.14
CA THR A 348 8.54 16.27 7.30
C THR A 348 9.40 15.68 6.17
N GLN A 349 9.11 14.48 5.72
CA GLN A 349 9.87 13.84 4.64
C GLN A 349 9.61 14.48 3.27
N ASP A 350 8.41 14.98 3.04
CA ASP A 350 8.00 15.60 1.78
C ASP A 350 7.69 17.10 1.96
N GLY A 351 8.68 17.83 2.49
CA GLY A 351 8.53 19.24 2.81
C GLY A 351 8.15 20.12 1.60
N LEU A 352 8.65 19.79 0.40
CA LEU A 352 8.32 20.52 -0.82
C LEU A 352 6.81 20.41 -1.15
N ASN A 353 6.27 19.20 -1.19
CA ASN A 353 4.83 19.00 -1.45
C ASN A 353 3.97 19.53 -0.31
N THR A 354 4.44 19.44 0.93
CA THR A 354 3.77 20.03 2.08
C THR A 354 3.64 21.55 1.92
N GLY A 355 4.73 22.23 1.54
CA GLY A 355 4.75 23.66 1.26
C GLY A 355 3.88 24.03 0.05
N ARG A 356 3.96 23.28 -1.05
CA ARG A 356 3.12 23.46 -2.23
C ARG A 356 1.63 23.36 -1.88
N ARG A 357 1.20 22.31 -1.19
CA ARG A 357 -0.20 22.14 -0.76
C ARG A 357 -0.65 23.26 0.19
N ARG A 358 0.26 23.76 1.06
CA ARG A 358 -0.03 24.92 1.89
C ARG A 358 -0.25 26.16 1.05
N PHE A 359 0.58 26.41 0.05
CA PHE A 359 0.43 27.54 -0.87
C PHE A 359 -0.88 27.44 -1.67
N GLU A 360 -1.20 26.25 -2.23
CA GLU A 360 -2.46 26.00 -2.95
C GLU A 360 -3.71 26.32 -2.10
N SER A 361 -3.63 26.16 -0.79
CA SER A 361 -4.75 26.45 0.11
C SER A 361 -5.12 27.95 0.20
N TYR A 362 -4.21 28.84 -0.16
CA TYR A 362 -4.49 30.28 -0.25
C TYR A 362 -5.08 30.69 -1.61
N LEU A 363 -4.96 29.82 -2.62
CA LEU A 363 -5.35 30.13 -3.99
C LEU A 363 -6.68 29.47 -4.40
N SER A 364 -7.08 28.38 -3.76
CA SER A 364 -8.24 27.61 -4.20
C SER A 364 -9.03 26.97 -3.05
N LYS A 365 -10.35 26.86 -3.26
CA LYS A 365 -11.24 26.14 -2.35
C LYS A 365 -10.81 24.66 -2.20
N ARG A 366 -10.37 24.03 -3.28
CA ARG A 366 -9.84 22.67 -3.26
C ARG A 366 -8.61 22.55 -2.33
N GLY A 367 -7.66 23.46 -2.48
CA GLY A 367 -6.45 23.49 -1.63
C GLY A 367 -6.80 23.68 -0.15
N MET A 368 -7.77 24.55 0.16
CA MET A 368 -8.25 24.74 1.54
C MET A 368 -8.85 23.44 2.12
N LEU A 369 -9.70 22.74 1.36
CA LEU A 369 -10.31 21.49 1.81
C LEU A 369 -9.27 20.38 2.01
N ILE A 370 -8.24 20.30 1.15
CA ILE A 370 -7.12 19.35 1.30
C ILE A 370 -6.33 19.62 2.60
N GLN A 371 -6.15 20.89 3.00
CA GLN A 371 -5.52 21.21 4.28
C GLN A 371 -6.30 20.66 5.48
N GLN A 372 -7.63 20.77 5.42
CA GLN A 372 -8.52 20.31 6.51
C GLN A 372 -8.64 18.78 6.59
N THR A 373 -8.34 18.04 5.52
CA THR A 373 -8.57 16.59 5.44
C THR A 373 -7.32 15.74 5.37
N GLY A 374 -6.12 16.32 5.19
CA GLY A 374 -4.93 15.49 5.01
C GLY A 374 -3.59 16.21 4.99
N ASN A 375 -3.48 17.45 5.51
CA ASN A 375 -2.22 18.19 5.55
C ASN A 375 -2.01 18.87 6.91
N ILE A 376 -1.33 20.01 6.97
CA ILE A 376 -0.92 20.69 8.21
C ILE A 376 -2.12 20.99 9.14
N GLU A 377 -3.23 21.50 8.61
CA GLU A 377 -4.41 21.81 9.44
C GLU A 377 -5.04 20.51 9.98
N TYR A 378 -5.04 19.45 9.19
CA TYR A 378 -5.50 18.14 9.67
C TYR A 378 -4.54 17.55 10.73
N TYR A 379 -3.24 17.75 10.61
CA TYR A 379 -2.28 17.36 11.67
C TYR A 379 -2.56 18.09 12.99
N ARG A 380 -2.81 19.41 12.92
CA ARG A 380 -3.19 20.21 14.09
C ARG A 380 -4.50 19.73 14.70
N PHE A 381 -5.48 19.43 13.85
CA PHE A 381 -6.74 18.85 14.29
C PHE A 381 -6.54 17.51 15.00
N LEU A 382 -5.76 16.56 14.43
CA LEU A 382 -5.47 15.27 15.06
C LEU A 382 -4.77 15.44 16.41
N THR A 383 -3.86 16.40 16.52
CA THR A 383 -3.16 16.70 17.79
C THR A 383 -4.15 17.17 18.85
N ALA A 384 -5.03 18.09 18.49
CA ALA A 384 -6.07 18.59 19.39
C ALA A 384 -7.10 17.49 19.75
N LEU A 385 -7.48 16.67 18.75
CA LEU A 385 -8.42 15.56 18.94
C LEU A 385 -7.89 14.49 19.90
N LEU A 386 -6.59 14.15 19.84
CA LEU A 386 -5.95 13.23 20.77
C LEU A 386 -5.96 13.79 22.21
N ALA A 387 -5.62 15.05 22.38
CA ALA A 387 -5.68 15.70 23.68
C ALA A 387 -7.13 15.75 24.23
N GLU A 388 -8.11 15.96 23.36
CA GLU A 388 -9.53 15.91 23.72
C GLU A 388 -9.96 14.49 24.06
N PHE A 389 -9.52 13.48 23.28
CA PHE A 389 -9.80 12.08 23.54
C PHE A 389 -9.27 11.62 24.91
N ASP A 390 -8.08 12.10 25.31
CA ASP A 390 -7.50 11.80 26.62
C ASP A 390 -8.27 12.45 27.78
N ARG A 391 -8.96 13.56 27.51
CA ARG A 391 -9.79 14.29 28.49
C ARG A 391 -11.23 13.79 28.55
N ASP A 392 -11.88 13.62 27.41
CA ASP A 392 -13.27 13.22 27.25
C ASP A 392 -13.44 12.31 26.01
N PRO A 393 -13.14 11.01 26.15
CA PRO A 393 -13.27 10.08 25.04
C PRO A 393 -14.70 9.95 24.52
N ASP A 394 -15.73 10.06 25.40
CA ASP A 394 -17.12 9.85 25.01
C ASP A 394 -17.62 10.95 24.07
N MET A 395 -17.19 12.18 24.29
CA MET A 395 -17.50 13.29 23.40
C MET A 395 -16.91 13.06 22.00
N VAL A 396 -15.65 12.60 21.91
CA VAL A 396 -15.03 12.31 20.61
C VAL A 396 -15.71 11.13 19.90
N LEU A 397 -16.02 10.05 20.63
CA LEU A 397 -16.72 8.89 20.08
C LEU A 397 -18.12 9.25 19.56
N SER A 398 -18.87 10.07 20.32
CA SER A 398 -20.17 10.59 19.88
C SER A 398 -20.06 11.42 18.60
N ARG A 399 -19.01 12.25 18.48
CA ARG A 399 -18.78 13.08 17.30
C ARG A 399 -18.41 12.24 16.06
N LEU A 400 -17.67 11.14 16.26
CA LEU A 400 -17.37 10.19 15.18
C LEU A 400 -18.63 9.47 14.69
N GLN A 401 -19.50 9.03 15.63
CA GLN A 401 -20.77 8.39 15.29
C GLN A 401 -21.67 9.39 14.54
N GLU A 402 -21.88 10.58 15.06
CA GLU A 402 -22.68 11.64 14.41
C GLU A 402 -22.18 11.91 12.98
N THR A 403 -20.84 11.96 12.80
CA THR A 403 -20.25 12.17 11.48
C THR A 403 -20.57 11.01 10.53
N ALA A 404 -20.47 9.76 10.99
CA ALA A 404 -20.80 8.58 10.20
C ALA A 404 -22.30 8.56 9.83
N ASP A 405 -23.19 8.84 10.78
CA ASP A 405 -24.64 8.87 10.58
C ASP A 405 -25.07 9.91 9.53
N LEU A 406 -24.41 11.08 9.51
CA LEU A 406 -24.66 12.12 8.51
C LEU A 406 -24.18 11.75 7.11
N ILE A 407 -23.09 10.97 6.99
CA ILE A 407 -22.48 10.61 5.71
C ILE A 407 -23.18 9.43 5.07
N PHE A 408 -23.44 8.36 5.83
CA PHE A 408 -23.78 7.05 5.28
C PHE A 408 -25.29 6.85 5.17
N SER A 409 -25.84 7.37 4.08
CA SER A 409 -27.22 7.11 3.68
C SER A 409 -27.31 6.74 2.19
N ARG A 410 -28.37 6.06 1.79
CA ARG A 410 -28.62 5.69 0.40
C ARG A 410 -28.77 6.93 -0.48
N GLY A 411 -29.49 7.94 0.00
CA GLY A 411 -29.71 9.20 -0.72
C GLY A 411 -28.43 10.01 -0.95
N ASN A 412 -27.40 9.80 -0.13
CA ASN A 412 -26.08 10.46 -0.26
C ASN A 412 -25.05 9.64 -1.04
N MET A 413 -25.44 8.44 -1.52
CA MET A 413 -24.54 7.52 -2.21
C MET A 413 -24.61 7.70 -3.72
N THR A 414 -23.44 7.70 -4.37
CA THR A 414 -23.28 7.40 -5.80
C THR A 414 -22.37 6.18 -5.89
N ALA A 415 -22.71 5.20 -6.74
CA ALA A 415 -21.94 3.99 -6.88
C ALA A 415 -21.42 3.80 -8.31
N ALA A 416 -20.35 3.05 -8.46
CA ALA A 416 -19.88 2.60 -9.76
C ALA A 416 -19.41 1.15 -9.70
N VAL A 417 -19.54 0.46 -10.83
CA VAL A 417 -18.94 -0.84 -11.07
C VAL A 417 -18.14 -0.82 -12.37
N THR A 418 -16.98 -1.47 -12.35
CA THR A 418 -16.21 -1.82 -13.55
C THR A 418 -15.97 -3.31 -13.54
N CYS A 419 -16.47 -4.02 -14.54
CA CYS A 419 -16.35 -5.47 -14.67
C CYS A 419 -16.53 -5.91 -16.12
N ASP A 420 -16.22 -7.19 -16.39
CA ASP A 420 -16.63 -7.85 -17.64
C ASP A 420 -18.18 -7.83 -17.75
N GLU A 421 -18.72 -7.63 -18.94
CA GLU A 421 -20.17 -7.55 -19.18
C GLU A 421 -20.92 -8.77 -18.64
N SER A 422 -20.32 -9.96 -18.75
CA SER A 422 -20.88 -11.22 -18.25
C SER A 422 -21.05 -11.27 -16.72
N ASP A 423 -20.29 -10.47 -15.97
CA ASP A 423 -20.28 -10.48 -14.50
C ASP A 423 -21.31 -9.49 -13.89
N PHE A 424 -21.83 -8.57 -14.69
CA PHE A 424 -22.83 -7.59 -14.23
C PHE A 424 -24.11 -8.28 -13.75
N GLY A 425 -24.48 -9.41 -14.35
CA GLY A 425 -25.63 -10.20 -13.92
C GLY A 425 -25.53 -10.75 -12.49
N LYS A 426 -24.31 -10.98 -11.99
CA LYS A 426 -24.05 -11.37 -10.59
C LYS A 426 -23.96 -10.15 -9.67
N TYR A 427 -23.36 -9.07 -10.15
CA TYR A 427 -23.21 -7.84 -9.40
C TYR A 427 -24.55 -7.18 -9.03
N SER A 428 -25.48 -7.05 -9.96
CA SER A 428 -26.71 -6.29 -9.77
C SER A 428 -27.56 -6.78 -8.59
N PRO A 429 -27.87 -8.08 -8.41
CA PRO A 429 -28.62 -8.56 -7.24
C PRO A 429 -27.84 -8.41 -5.93
N ALA A 430 -26.50 -8.62 -5.95
CA ALA A 430 -25.64 -8.41 -4.79
C ALA A 430 -25.65 -6.94 -4.36
N PHE A 431 -25.61 -5.99 -5.30
CA PHE A 431 -25.71 -4.57 -5.03
C PHE A 431 -27.07 -4.16 -4.46
N ALA A 432 -28.15 -4.77 -4.91
CA ALA A 432 -29.49 -4.54 -4.33
C ALA A 432 -29.53 -4.95 -2.85
N SER A 433 -28.95 -6.08 -2.51
CA SER A 433 -28.83 -6.53 -1.11
C SER A 433 -27.94 -5.60 -0.27
N PHE A 434 -26.84 -5.12 -0.84
CA PHE A 434 -25.94 -4.15 -0.23
C PHE A 434 -26.64 -2.82 0.08
N THR A 435 -27.38 -2.26 -0.88
CA THR A 435 -28.07 -0.96 -0.71
C THR A 435 -29.18 -1.03 0.32
N ALA A 436 -29.77 -2.20 0.53
CA ALA A 436 -30.80 -2.40 1.57
C ALA A 436 -30.29 -2.24 3.01
N LEU A 437 -28.97 -2.26 3.22
CA LEU A 437 -28.36 -2.06 4.54
C LEU A 437 -28.34 -0.58 4.97
N PHE A 438 -28.60 0.36 4.05
CA PHE A 438 -28.49 1.79 4.32
C PHE A 438 -29.86 2.42 4.55
N PRO A 439 -29.96 3.39 5.48
CA PRO A 439 -31.16 4.21 5.60
C PRO A 439 -31.39 5.00 4.31
N GLU A 440 -32.64 5.35 4.03
CA GLU A 440 -32.99 6.08 2.80
C GLU A 440 -32.45 7.51 2.80
N SER A 441 -32.46 8.19 3.92
CA SER A 441 -31.89 9.54 4.16
C SER A 441 -32.00 9.88 5.65
#